data_d8b05b3061d873d7d96c7d55e838cf72
#
_entry.id   d8b05b3061d873d7d96c7d55e838cf72
#
_cell.length_a   1.000
_cell.length_b   1.000
_cell.length_c   1.000
_cell.angle_alpha   90.00
_cell.angle_beta   90.00
_cell.angle_gamma   90.00
#
_symmetry.space_group_name_H-M   'P 1'
#
loop_
_entity.id
_entity.type
_entity.pdbx_description
1 polymer ?
#
loop_
_entity_poly.entity_id
_entity_poly.type
_entity_poly.pdbx_seq_one_letter_code
_entity_poly.pdbx_strand_id
1 'polypeptide(L)'
;MARKSARAALVISADEREKLERLRDSRKAPKREAERAAILLRYASGEGPTMIQRHLGISRPTIYKCIDKALATGAQSGLNDRYHRPKEPVITPEAKAWVLNLACTQPKDHGLAAELWSLAALARYAREHAGAQGHGSLTRAGKATIWRILHAGKIKPHKVQYYLERRDAQFEEKMREVLMVYQEVSLQNAARASGEDAGGAGLRGSPGLGPAPSIITVSVDEKPGVQAIANTAPDLPPVPGKYRTWSRDHEYQRHGTLSILAAVDLHNGEVIAQVHPRHRSREFILLLKDLDEHYPKECTIRVILDNHSAHISKETMAYLASRPNRFIYVHTPKHGSWLNLIETVFGKMARTFLKGIRVQSREELKQRILQGVREMNLNPVVFRWKKFDLALV
;
A
#
# COMPACT_ATOMS: atom_id res chain seq x y z
N MET A 1 32.44 -54.48 35.19
CA MET A 1 33.10 -53.19 34.89
C MET A 1 32.66 -52.71 33.52
N ALA A 2 32.09 -51.52 33.40
CA ALA A 2 31.67 -50.95 32.10
C ALA A 2 32.93 -50.60 31.27
N ARG A 3 33.04 -51.14 30.05
CA ARG A 3 34.15 -50.89 29.10
C ARG A 3 34.23 -49.37 28.84
N LYS A 4 35.35 -48.72 29.19
CA LYS A 4 35.57 -47.32 28.88
C LYS A 4 35.46 -47.09 27.37
N SER A 5 34.71 -46.07 26.96
CA SER A 5 34.64 -45.68 25.54
C SER A 5 36.02 -45.32 25.01
N ALA A 6 36.38 -45.86 23.86
CA ALA A 6 37.65 -45.55 23.18
C ALA A 6 37.62 -44.12 22.48
N ARG A 7 36.55 -43.36 22.67
CA ARG A 7 36.41 -42.01 22.09
C ARG A 7 37.12 -40.98 22.95
N ALA A 8 37.68 -39.99 22.31
CA ALA A 8 38.32 -38.86 22.97
C ALA A 8 37.31 -38.07 23.82
N ALA A 9 37.78 -37.42 24.85
CA ALA A 9 36.95 -36.48 25.63
C ALA A 9 36.61 -35.26 24.75
N LEU A 10 35.34 -34.79 24.83
CA LEU A 10 34.90 -33.57 24.17
C LEU A 10 35.24 -32.38 25.08
N VAL A 11 36.14 -31.54 24.62
CA VAL A 11 36.47 -30.28 25.29
C VAL A 11 35.60 -29.19 24.64
N ILE A 12 34.86 -28.44 25.43
CA ILE A 12 34.06 -27.30 25.00
C ILE A 12 34.49 -26.06 25.78
N SER A 13 34.53 -24.92 25.12
CA SER A 13 34.82 -23.64 25.77
C SER A 13 33.64 -23.18 26.68
N ALA A 14 33.89 -22.21 27.57
CA ALA A 14 32.86 -21.63 28.41
C ALA A 14 31.70 -21.04 27.56
N ASP A 15 32.01 -20.34 26.49
CA ASP A 15 31.04 -19.77 25.56
C ASP A 15 30.23 -20.83 24.81
N GLU A 16 30.86 -21.92 24.39
CA GLU A 16 30.17 -23.05 23.78
C GLU A 16 29.24 -23.74 24.76
N ARG A 17 29.67 -23.90 26.02
CA ARG A 17 28.86 -24.47 27.07
C ARG A 17 27.60 -23.64 27.31
N GLU A 18 27.74 -22.34 27.47
CA GLU A 18 26.61 -21.42 27.68
C GLU A 18 25.63 -21.48 26.50
N LYS A 19 26.12 -21.50 25.27
CA LYS A 19 25.28 -21.62 24.05
C LYS A 19 24.52 -22.97 24.04
N LEU A 20 25.15 -24.05 24.38
CA LEU A 20 24.54 -25.38 24.43
C LEU A 20 23.49 -25.47 25.57
N GLU A 21 23.74 -24.86 26.73
CA GLU A 21 22.79 -24.78 27.84
C GLU A 21 21.56 -23.96 27.46
N ARG A 22 21.72 -22.78 26.89
CA ARG A 22 20.62 -21.97 26.34
C ARG A 22 19.78 -22.73 25.31
N LEU A 23 20.45 -23.52 24.45
CA LEU A 23 19.77 -24.29 23.42
C LEU A 23 18.99 -25.47 24.01
N ARG A 24 19.59 -26.21 25.00
CA ARG A 24 18.94 -27.30 25.73
C ARG A 24 17.66 -26.82 26.42
N ASP A 25 17.70 -25.66 27.06
CA ASP A 25 16.63 -25.12 27.88
C ASP A 25 15.62 -24.28 27.10
N SER A 26 15.86 -24.09 25.80
CA SER A 26 15.02 -23.26 24.91
C SER A 26 13.69 -23.96 24.58
N ARG A 27 12.57 -23.29 24.88
CA ARG A 27 11.23 -23.74 24.46
C ARG A 27 10.93 -23.53 22.97
N LYS A 28 11.76 -22.73 22.28
CA LYS A 28 11.56 -22.36 20.87
C LYS A 28 12.51 -23.10 19.92
N ALA A 29 13.57 -23.72 20.44
CA ALA A 29 14.52 -24.47 19.63
C ALA A 29 13.90 -25.77 19.09
N PRO A 30 14.32 -26.21 17.88
CA PRO A 30 13.92 -27.52 17.38
C PRO A 30 14.28 -28.63 18.40
N LYS A 31 13.34 -29.52 18.70
CA LYS A 31 13.55 -30.61 19.68
C LYS A 31 14.86 -31.36 19.45
N ARG A 32 15.20 -31.65 18.19
CA ARG A 32 16.42 -32.36 17.85
C ARG A 32 17.70 -31.59 18.22
N GLU A 33 17.71 -30.28 18.12
CA GLU A 33 18.85 -29.46 18.49
C GLU A 33 19.02 -29.39 20.00
N ALA A 34 17.92 -29.24 20.74
CA ALA A 34 17.91 -29.31 22.21
C ALA A 34 18.38 -30.65 22.74
N GLU A 35 17.91 -31.76 22.15
CA GLU A 35 18.37 -33.13 22.49
C GLU A 35 19.87 -33.30 22.21
N ARG A 36 20.38 -32.81 21.09
CA ARG A 36 21.81 -32.91 20.76
C ARG A 36 22.67 -32.02 21.65
N ALA A 37 22.20 -30.83 22.01
CA ALA A 37 22.87 -29.99 23.01
C ALA A 37 22.97 -30.71 24.35
N ALA A 38 21.91 -31.39 24.81
CA ALA A 38 21.92 -32.19 26.02
C ALA A 38 22.91 -33.36 25.95
N ILE A 39 23.03 -34.05 24.80
CA ILE A 39 24.03 -35.10 24.56
C ILE A 39 25.45 -34.57 24.71
N LEU A 40 25.75 -33.44 24.06
CA LEU A 40 27.10 -32.84 24.02
C LEU A 40 27.51 -32.33 25.41
N LEU A 41 26.63 -31.68 26.13
CA LEU A 41 26.87 -31.22 27.51
C LEU A 41 27.20 -32.37 28.47
N ARG A 42 26.39 -33.46 28.44
CA ARG A 42 26.61 -34.62 29.29
C ARG A 42 27.90 -35.36 28.92
N TYR A 43 28.20 -35.47 27.63
CA TYR A 43 29.41 -36.11 27.19
C TYR A 43 30.66 -35.30 27.57
N ALA A 44 30.58 -33.98 27.47
CA ALA A 44 31.65 -33.06 27.90
C ALA A 44 31.84 -33.09 29.43
N SER A 45 30.81 -33.45 30.17
CA SER A 45 30.87 -33.66 31.64
C SER A 45 31.41 -35.06 32.03
N GLY A 46 31.82 -35.89 31.06
CA GLY A 46 32.42 -37.20 31.28
C GLY A 46 31.40 -38.37 31.33
N GLU A 47 30.11 -38.10 31.06
CA GLU A 47 29.13 -39.21 31.01
C GLU A 47 29.34 -40.09 29.78
N GLY A 48 29.37 -41.40 29.98
CA GLY A 48 29.47 -42.37 28.90
C GLY A 48 28.15 -42.48 28.09
N PRO A 49 28.24 -42.86 26.76
CA PRO A 49 27.06 -42.92 25.88
C PRO A 49 25.91 -43.80 26.41
N THR A 50 26.22 -44.84 27.20
CA THR A 50 25.19 -45.71 27.84
C THR A 50 24.42 -44.99 28.92
N MET A 51 25.07 -44.14 29.70
CA MET A 51 24.43 -43.33 30.73
C MET A 51 23.59 -42.22 30.11
N ILE A 52 24.11 -41.57 29.07
CA ILE A 52 23.41 -40.54 28.27
C ILE A 52 22.11 -41.14 27.68
N GLN A 53 22.18 -42.38 27.15
CA GLN A 53 21.00 -43.10 26.66
C GLN A 53 19.93 -43.27 27.75
N ARG A 54 20.34 -43.69 28.94
CA ARG A 54 19.41 -43.90 30.07
C ARG A 54 18.75 -42.61 30.52
N HIS A 55 19.51 -41.51 30.56
CA HIS A 55 19.01 -40.20 31.00
C HIS A 55 18.11 -39.51 29.98
N LEU A 56 18.42 -39.60 28.71
CA LEU A 56 17.72 -38.83 27.64
C LEU A 56 16.74 -39.66 26.83
N GLY A 57 16.72 -41.01 26.98
CA GLY A 57 15.86 -41.91 26.19
C GLY A 57 16.21 -41.95 24.70
N ILE A 58 17.40 -41.43 24.27
CA ILE A 58 17.80 -41.31 22.88
C ILE A 58 18.61 -42.58 22.49
N SER A 59 18.41 -43.06 21.26
CA SER A 59 19.09 -44.25 20.76
C SER A 59 20.63 -44.07 20.69
N ARG A 60 21.38 -45.14 21.04
CA ARG A 60 22.87 -45.12 20.97
C ARG A 60 23.41 -44.66 19.62
N PRO A 61 22.89 -45.12 18.46
CA PRO A 61 23.41 -44.67 17.19
C PRO A 61 23.29 -43.15 17.01
N THR A 62 22.23 -42.50 17.49
CA THR A 62 22.05 -41.04 17.46
C THR A 62 23.07 -40.36 18.36
N ILE A 63 23.29 -40.87 19.57
CA ILE A 63 24.29 -40.34 20.52
C ILE A 63 25.69 -40.39 19.90
N TYR A 64 26.07 -41.57 19.40
CA TYR A 64 27.39 -41.75 18.75
C TYR A 64 27.58 -40.80 17.57
N LYS A 65 26.60 -40.69 16.64
CA LYS A 65 26.68 -39.78 15.52
C LYS A 65 26.84 -38.31 15.93
N CYS A 66 26.18 -37.92 17.03
CA CYS A 66 26.28 -36.55 17.56
C CYS A 66 27.69 -36.30 18.12
N ILE A 67 28.21 -37.21 18.96
CA ILE A 67 29.53 -37.12 19.59
C ILE A 67 30.64 -37.16 18.52
N ASP A 68 30.61 -38.18 17.63
CA ASP A 68 31.63 -38.34 16.58
C ASP A 68 31.73 -37.12 15.69
N LYS A 69 30.59 -36.49 15.40
CA LYS A 69 30.56 -35.27 14.61
C LYS A 69 31.12 -34.07 15.37
N ALA A 70 30.79 -33.95 16.66
CA ALA A 70 31.33 -32.89 17.50
C ALA A 70 32.84 -33.00 17.69
N LEU A 71 33.36 -34.24 17.85
CA LEU A 71 34.79 -34.53 17.94
C LEU A 71 35.55 -34.23 16.64
N ALA A 72 34.89 -34.43 15.50
CA ALA A 72 35.51 -34.22 14.19
C ALA A 72 35.54 -32.75 13.74
N THR A 73 34.54 -31.97 14.06
CA THR A 73 34.33 -30.64 13.47
C THR A 73 33.80 -29.59 14.44
N GLY A 74 33.88 -29.83 15.76
CA GLY A 74 33.47 -28.92 16.82
C GLY A 74 32.02 -29.12 17.31
N ALA A 75 31.76 -28.63 18.50
CA ALA A 75 30.46 -28.83 19.20
C ALA A 75 29.25 -28.32 18.40
N GLN A 76 29.36 -27.15 17.75
CA GLN A 76 28.31 -26.58 16.92
C GLN A 76 27.90 -27.49 15.76
N SER A 77 28.86 -28.21 15.18
CA SER A 77 28.59 -29.16 14.09
C SER A 77 27.82 -30.38 14.55
N GLY A 78 27.95 -30.78 15.82
CA GLY A 78 27.19 -31.87 16.43
C GLY A 78 25.70 -31.64 16.48
N LEU A 79 25.26 -30.39 16.53
CA LEU A 79 23.85 -30.00 16.62
C LEU A 79 23.07 -30.25 15.32
N ASN A 80 23.71 -30.16 14.16
CA ASN A 80 23.06 -30.25 12.86
C ASN A 80 23.15 -31.67 12.27
N ASP A 81 22.20 -32.05 11.43
CA ASP A 81 22.32 -33.28 10.64
C ASP A 81 23.52 -33.17 9.67
N ARG A 82 24.21 -34.30 9.42
CA ARG A 82 25.15 -34.29 8.30
C ARG A 82 24.38 -33.97 7.03
N TYR A 83 24.76 -32.89 6.35
CA TYR A 83 24.32 -32.69 4.98
C TYR A 83 24.64 -33.98 4.20
N HIS A 84 23.60 -34.60 3.62
CA HIS A 84 23.85 -35.40 2.44
C HIS A 84 24.63 -34.51 1.48
N ARG A 85 25.72 -35.03 0.89
CA ARG A 85 26.49 -34.30 -0.10
C ARG A 85 25.56 -33.44 -0.90
N PRO A 86 25.74 -32.11 -0.91
CA PRO A 86 24.89 -31.27 -1.74
C PRO A 86 25.06 -31.81 -3.16
N LYS A 87 23.99 -32.34 -3.74
CA LYS A 87 23.99 -32.61 -5.18
C LYS A 87 24.35 -31.28 -5.82
N GLU A 88 25.32 -31.30 -6.68
CA GLU A 88 25.66 -30.12 -7.48
C GLU A 88 24.37 -29.56 -8.05
N PRO A 89 24.12 -28.26 -7.90
CA PRO A 89 22.86 -27.69 -8.34
C PRO A 89 22.73 -27.93 -9.85
N VAL A 90 21.74 -28.69 -10.25
CA VAL A 90 21.45 -29.00 -11.67
C VAL A 90 21.34 -27.73 -12.52
N ILE A 91 20.90 -26.62 -11.90
CA ILE A 91 20.79 -25.30 -12.56
C ILE A 91 22.01 -24.48 -12.18
N THR A 92 22.83 -24.18 -13.17
CA THR A 92 24.08 -23.45 -13.00
C THR A 92 23.85 -21.99 -12.59
N PRO A 93 24.84 -21.31 -11.99
CA PRO A 93 24.77 -19.88 -11.69
C PRO A 93 24.46 -19.03 -12.93
N GLU A 94 25.06 -19.36 -14.07
CA GLU A 94 24.88 -18.67 -15.37
C GLU A 94 23.43 -18.81 -15.86
N ALA A 95 22.85 -20.00 -15.75
CA ALA A 95 21.45 -20.24 -16.11
C ALA A 95 20.48 -19.45 -15.21
N LYS A 96 20.79 -19.32 -13.91
CA LYS A 96 20.01 -18.45 -13.01
C LYS A 96 20.14 -16.98 -13.38
N ALA A 97 21.35 -16.52 -13.68
CA ALA A 97 21.61 -15.14 -14.12
C ALA A 97 20.86 -14.84 -15.43
N TRP A 98 20.84 -15.76 -16.37
CA TRP A 98 20.10 -15.62 -17.62
C TRP A 98 18.58 -15.45 -17.36
N VAL A 99 17.98 -16.26 -16.48
CA VAL A 99 16.57 -16.11 -16.09
C VAL A 99 16.30 -14.75 -15.44
N LEU A 100 17.20 -14.28 -14.57
CA LEU A 100 17.06 -12.97 -13.93
C LEU A 100 17.15 -11.84 -14.96
N ASN A 101 18.10 -11.92 -15.89
CA ASN A 101 18.23 -10.93 -16.97
C ASN A 101 16.97 -10.93 -17.87
N LEU A 102 16.49 -12.10 -18.28
CA LEU A 102 15.24 -12.21 -19.03
C LEU A 102 14.05 -11.61 -18.29
N ALA A 103 13.98 -11.80 -16.97
CA ALA A 103 12.92 -11.24 -16.15
C ALA A 103 12.98 -9.70 -16.02
N CYS A 104 14.12 -9.09 -16.32
CA CYS A 104 14.31 -7.63 -16.34
C CYS A 104 13.96 -6.99 -17.70
N THR A 105 13.69 -7.80 -18.73
CA THR A 105 13.18 -7.33 -20.03
C THR A 105 11.66 -7.45 -20.09
N GLN A 106 11.04 -6.89 -21.10
CA GLN A 106 9.59 -7.04 -21.33
C GLN A 106 9.30 -8.21 -22.28
N PRO A 107 8.20 -8.98 -22.08
CA PRO A 107 7.83 -10.05 -22.99
C PRO A 107 7.69 -9.61 -24.45
N LYS A 108 7.25 -8.38 -24.70
CA LYS A 108 7.13 -7.83 -26.07
C LYS A 108 8.47 -7.70 -26.78
N ASP A 109 9.57 -7.48 -26.06
CA ASP A 109 10.92 -7.42 -26.63
C ASP A 109 11.37 -8.80 -27.18
N HIS A 110 10.63 -9.84 -26.80
CA HIS A 110 10.82 -11.23 -27.22
C HIS A 110 9.68 -11.73 -28.14
N GLY A 111 8.93 -10.81 -28.76
CA GLY A 111 7.86 -11.15 -29.70
C GLY A 111 6.55 -11.65 -29.07
N LEU A 112 6.35 -11.46 -27.78
CA LEU A 112 5.13 -11.81 -27.07
C LEU A 112 4.23 -10.57 -26.91
N ALA A 113 2.92 -10.78 -26.89
CA ALA A 113 1.96 -9.67 -26.78
C ALA A 113 1.87 -9.01 -25.39
N ALA A 114 2.45 -9.63 -24.35
CA ALA A 114 2.33 -9.17 -22.97
C ALA A 114 3.37 -8.09 -22.62
N GLU A 115 3.00 -7.15 -21.77
CA GLU A 115 3.91 -6.11 -21.23
C GLU A 115 4.71 -6.62 -20.02
N LEU A 116 4.16 -7.56 -19.25
CA LEU A 116 4.76 -8.06 -18.03
C LEU A 116 4.88 -9.58 -18.06
N TRP A 117 5.99 -10.09 -17.53
CA TRP A 117 6.18 -11.52 -17.36
C TRP A 117 5.26 -12.08 -16.27
N SER A 118 4.30 -12.91 -16.65
CA SER A 118 3.74 -13.84 -15.69
C SER A 118 4.74 -14.96 -15.41
N LEU A 119 4.68 -15.55 -14.21
CA LEU A 119 5.54 -16.69 -13.85
C LEU A 119 5.39 -17.86 -14.82
N ALA A 120 4.17 -18.07 -15.34
CA ALA A 120 3.89 -19.13 -16.31
C ALA A 120 4.52 -18.84 -17.67
N ALA A 121 4.40 -17.61 -18.15
CA ALA A 121 4.98 -17.20 -19.43
C ALA A 121 6.51 -17.25 -19.39
N LEU A 122 7.12 -16.74 -18.33
CA LEU A 122 8.57 -16.78 -18.15
C LEU A 122 9.09 -18.22 -18.07
N ALA A 123 8.39 -19.11 -17.35
CA ALA A 123 8.78 -20.51 -17.26
C ALA A 123 8.65 -21.24 -18.60
N ARG A 124 7.63 -20.92 -19.39
CA ARG A 124 7.45 -21.48 -20.74
C ARG A 124 8.56 -20.99 -21.66
N TYR A 125 8.77 -19.69 -21.73
CA TYR A 125 9.81 -19.08 -22.57
C TYR A 125 11.19 -19.61 -22.23
N ALA A 126 11.50 -19.72 -20.94
CA ALA A 126 12.80 -20.26 -20.50
C ALA A 126 12.99 -21.72 -20.96
N ARG A 127 11.98 -22.57 -20.88
CA ARG A 127 12.09 -23.96 -21.37
C ARG A 127 12.32 -24.04 -22.88
N GLU A 128 11.64 -23.18 -23.64
CA GLU A 128 11.68 -23.18 -25.10
C GLU A 128 13.01 -22.63 -25.65
N HIS A 129 13.58 -21.62 -24.99
CA HIS A 129 14.72 -20.87 -25.55
C HIS A 129 16.05 -21.10 -24.83
N ALA A 130 16.04 -21.58 -23.57
CA ALA A 130 17.25 -21.73 -22.79
C ALA A 130 18.27 -22.71 -23.39
N GLY A 131 17.81 -23.76 -24.08
CA GLY A 131 18.67 -24.73 -24.75
C GLY A 131 19.54 -24.07 -25.82
N ALA A 132 18.96 -23.27 -26.68
CA ALA A 132 19.64 -22.53 -27.74
C ALA A 132 20.63 -21.48 -27.21
N GLN A 133 20.42 -21.01 -25.97
CA GLN A 133 21.28 -20.04 -25.28
C GLN A 133 22.34 -20.71 -24.37
N GLY A 134 22.57 -22.01 -24.53
CA GLY A 134 23.55 -22.73 -23.74
C GLY A 134 23.13 -23.14 -22.33
N HIS A 135 21.86 -22.88 -21.96
CA HIS A 135 21.31 -23.14 -20.61
C HIS A 135 20.41 -24.39 -20.56
N GLY A 136 20.91 -25.52 -21.08
CA GLY A 136 20.15 -26.77 -21.18
C GLY A 136 19.54 -27.27 -19.88
N SER A 137 20.08 -26.90 -18.73
CA SER A 137 19.52 -27.24 -17.41
C SER A 137 18.12 -26.63 -17.13
N LEU A 138 17.70 -25.62 -17.89
CA LEU A 138 16.41 -24.94 -17.76
C LEU A 138 15.31 -25.55 -18.65
N THR A 139 15.62 -26.42 -19.58
CA THR A 139 14.65 -27.03 -20.52
C THR A 139 13.50 -27.78 -19.82
N ARG A 140 13.70 -28.19 -18.56
CA ARG A 140 12.69 -28.81 -17.70
C ARG A 140 12.28 -27.93 -16.51
N ALA A 141 12.66 -26.64 -16.51
CA ALA A 141 12.36 -25.75 -15.42
C ALA A 141 10.85 -25.46 -15.29
N GLY A 142 10.25 -25.87 -14.19
CA GLY A 142 8.86 -25.57 -13.85
C GLY A 142 8.68 -24.18 -13.25
N LYS A 143 7.43 -23.74 -13.07
CA LYS A 143 7.07 -22.46 -12.42
C LYS A 143 7.73 -22.30 -11.06
N ALA A 144 7.79 -23.37 -10.25
CA ALA A 144 8.40 -23.35 -8.91
C ALA A 144 9.91 -23.08 -8.97
N THR A 145 10.61 -23.58 -9.99
CA THR A 145 12.03 -23.34 -10.20
C THR A 145 12.28 -21.88 -10.56
N ILE A 146 11.54 -21.35 -11.52
CA ILE A 146 11.61 -19.94 -11.90
C ILE A 146 11.27 -19.03 -10.70
N TRP A 147 10.22 -19.37 -9.94
CA TRP A 147 9.88 -18.62 -8.75
C TRP A 147 11.03 -18.56 -7.73
N ARG A 148 11.71 -19.70 -7.45
CA ARG A 148 12.85 -19.71 -6.53
C ARG A 148 14.00 -18.83 -7.03
N ILE A 149 14.29 -18.83 -8.33
CA ILE A 149 15.32 -17.98 -8.94
C ILE A 149 14.95 -16.50 -8.76
N LEU A 150 13.72 -16.11 -9.12
CA LEU A 150 13.24 -14.73 -8.98
C LEU A 150 13.20 -14.29 -7.51
N HIS A 151 12.78 -15.19 -6.62
CA HIS A 151 12.75 -14.91 -5.18
C HIS A 151 14.14 -14.66 -4.60
N ALA A 152 15.11 -15.48 -4.98
CA ALA A 152 16.52 -15.29 -4.58
C ALA A 152 17.08 -13.98 -5.14
N GLY A 153 16.72 -13.59 -6.37
CA GLY A 153 17.08 -12.32 -6.99
C GLY A 153 16.25 -11.12 -6.53
N LYS A 154 15.24 -11.33 -5.65
CA LYS A 154 14.31 -10.29 -5.15
C LYS A 154 13.54 -9.56 -6.27
N ILE A 155 13.30 -10.21 -7.40
CA ILE A 155 12.62 -9.63 -8.57
C ILE A 155 11.16 -10.10 -8.64
N LYS A 156 10.25 -9.18 -9.02
CA LYS A 156 8.82 -9.42 -9.21
C LYS A 156 8.37 -8.88 -10.57
N PRO A 157 8.70 -9.52 -11.70
CA PRO A 157 8.47 -8.97 -13.05
C PRO A 157 7.00 -8.86 -13.46
N HIS A 158 6.09 -9.38 -12.64
CA HIS A 158 4.64 -9.29 -12.80
C HIS A 158 4.01 -8.09 -12.05
N LYS A 159 4.83 -7.26 -11.39
CA LYS A 159 4.35 -6.09 -10.63
C LYS A 159 4.91 -4.81 -11.24
N VAL A 160 4.05 -3.82 -11.34
CA VAL A 160 4.42 -2.44 -11.66
C VAL A 160 4.40 -1.64 -10.37
N GLN A 161 5.44 -0.87 -10.16
CA GLN A 161 5.48 0.20 -9.17
C GLN A 161 5.50 1.50 -9.93
N TYR A 162 4.47 2.31 -9.73
CA TYR A 162 4.41 3.63 -10.32
C TYR A 162 5.36 4.55 -9.57
N TYR A 163 6.12 5.33 -10.33
CA TYR A 163 6.91 6.44 -9.81
C TYR A 163 6.45 7.72 -10.49
N LEU A 164 6.60 8.84 -9.80
CA LEU A 164 6.27 10.14 -10.35
C LEU A 164 7.50 10.71 -11.07
N GLU A 165 7.41 10.82 -12.38
CA GLU A 165 8.43 11.51 -13.14
C GLU A 165 8.18 13.03 -13.06
N ARG A 166 9.16 13.76 -12.54
CA ARG A 166 9.09 15.21 -12.35
C ARG A 166 9.24 15.93 -13.68
N ARG A 167 8.14 16.13 -14.40
CA ARG A 167 8.11 16.84 -15.69
C ARG A 167 7.79 18.34 -15.56
N ASP A 168 7.42 18.79 -14.37
CA ASP A 168 7.19 20.21 -14.07
C ASP A 168 8.48 20.82 -13.52
N ALA A 169 9.05 21.79 -14.22
CA ALA A 169 10.26 22.49 -13.78
C ALA A 169 10.06 23.20 -12.43
N GLN A 170 8.82 23.57 -12.10
CA GLN A 170 8.43 24.21 -10.84
C GLN A 170 7.79 23.23 -9.84
N PHE A 171 8.02 21.90 -9.99
CA PHE A 171 7.34 20.89 -9.17
C PHE A 171 7.58 21.11 -7.67
N GLU A 172 8.81 21.33 -7.28
CA GLU A 172 9.17 21.49 -5.86
C GLU A 172 8.65 22.79 -5.27
N GLU A 173 8.68 23.87 -6.04
CA GLU A 173 8.17 25.18 -5.64
C GLU A 173 6.66 25.13 -5.40
N LYS A 174 5.89 24.62 -6.37
CA LYS A 174 4.44 24.47 -6.25
C LYS A 174 4.04 23.47 -5.15
N MET A 175 4.79 22.36 -5.03
CA MET A 175 4.58 21.41 -3.95
C MET A 175 4.78 22.08 -2.59
N ARG A 176 5.86 22.84 -2.44
CA ARG A 176 6.14 23.61 -1.22
C ARG A 176 5.03 24.59 -0.91
N GLU A 177 4.58 25.38 -1.89
CA GLU A 177 3.48 26.32 -1.74
C GLU A 177 2.21 25.63 -1.22
N VAL A 178 1.79 24.52 -1.84
CA VAL A 178 0.62 23.74 -1.41
C VAL A 178 0.81 23.21 0.02
N LEU A 179 1.97 22.67 0.35
CA LEU A 179 2.26 22.16 1.69
C LEU A 179 2.27 23.25 2.76
N MET A 180 2.80 24.44 2.43
CA MET A 180 2.76 25.60 3.33
C MET A 180 1.33 26.04 3.60
N VAL A 181 0.46 26.07 2.58
CA VAL A 181 -0.96 26.37 2.75
C VAL A 181 -1.65 25.34 3.65
N TYR A 182 -1.37 24.06 3.49
CA TYR A 182 -1.92 23.01 4.36
C TYR A 182 -1.42 23.15 5.80
N GLN A 183 -0.14 23.49 6.00
CA GLN A 183 0.40 23.73 7.31
C GLN A 183 -0.26 24.94 7.98
N GLU A 184 -0.42 26.05 7.26
CA GLU A 184 -1.12 27.24 7.75
C GLU A 184 -2.55 26.89 8.22
N VAL A 185 -3.33 26.19 7.39
CA VAL A 185 -4.69 25.76 7.76
C VAL A 185 -4.68 24.84 8.97
N SER A 186 -3.71 23.94 9.08
CA SER A 186 -3.58 23.04 10.22
C SER A 186 -3.31 23.79 11.52
N LEU A 187 -2.46 24.81 11.48
CA LEU A 187 -2.18 25.68 12.62
C LEU A 187 -3.39 26.52 13.01
N GLN A 188 -4.11 27.11 12.04
CA GLN A 188 -5.35 27.85 12.27
C GLN A 188 -6.43 26.96 12.91
N ASN A 189 -6.59 25.72 12.43
CA ASN A 189 -7.54 24.77 12.99
C ASN A 189 -7.14 24.34 14.43
N ALA A 190 -5.84 24.23 14.70
CA ALA A 190 -5.35 23.92 16.05
C ALA A 190 -5.58 25.11 17.03
N ALA A 191 -5.29 26.33 16.61
CA ALA A 191 -5.52 27.54 17.40
C ALA A 191 -7.01 27.72 17.73
N ARG A 192 -7.91 27.48 16.77
CA ARG A 192 -9.36 27.48 17.03
C ARG A 192 -9.79 26.42 18.03
N ALA A 193 -9.20 25.22 17.96
CA ALA A 193 -9.53 24.13 18.88
C ALA A 193 -9.05 24.41 20.32
N SER A 194 -7.97 25.21 20.48
CA SER A 194 -7.44 25.64 21.79
C SER A 194 -8.13 26.89 22.35
N GLY A 195 -9.00 27.58 21.59
CA GLY A 195 -9.70 28.78 22.03
C GLY A 195 -8.85 30.05 22.02
N GLU A 196 -7.67 30.06 21.38
CA GLU A 196 -6.73 31.19 21.35
C GLU A 196 -7.06 32.25 20.28
N ASP A 197 -8.06 32.02 19.42
CA ASP A 197 -8.48 32.96 18.38
C ASP A 197 -9.54 33.93 18.88
N ALA A 198 -9.13 35.02 19.52
CA ALA A 198 -9.98 36.12 19.89
C ALA A 198 -9.85 37.29 18.91
N GLY A 199 -10.50 37.24 17.76
CA GLY A 199 -10.55 38.42 16.88
C GLY A 199 -11.10 38.18 15.47
N GLY A 200 -12.41 38.28 15.27
CA GLY A 200 -13.04 38.34 13.97
C GLY A 200 -14.52 37.93 13.99
N ALA A 201 -15.38 38.64 13.25
CA ALA A 201 -16.83 38.48 13.23
C ALA A 201 -17.28 37.05 12.84
N GLY A 202 -18.15 36.47 13.67
CA GLY A 202 -18.57 35.06 13.56
C GLY A 202 -19.38 34.72 12.32
N LEU A 203 -19.05 33.62 11.69
CA LEU A 203 -19.89 32.92 10.73
C LEU A 203 -21.00 32.13 11.46
N ARG A 204 -22.23 32.24 10.98
CA ARG A 204 -23.35 31.41 11.44
C ARG A 204 -23.11 29.96 10.98
N GLY A 205 -22.68 29.12 11.88
CA GLY A 205 -22.53 27.70 11.59
C GLY A 205 -21.87 26.97 12.76
N SER A 206 -22.63 26.25 13.54
CA SER A 206 -22.30 25.41 14.70
C SER A 206 -21.84 26.17 15.95
N PRO A 207 -22.50 25.96 17.11
CA PRO A 207 -22.07 26.56 18.39
C PRO A 207 -20.71 26.01 18.79
N GLY A 208 -19.71 26.89 18.90
CA GLY A 208 -18.37 26.57 19.44
C GLY A 208 -17.18 26.83 18.54
N LEU A 209 -17.34 27.36 17.32
CA LEU A 209 -16.22 27.79 16.47
C LEU A 209 -16.00 29.30 16.66
N GLY A 210 -14.74 29.69 16.90
CA GLY A 210 -14.29 31.07 17.00
C GLY A 210 -14.50 31.89 15.73
N PRO A 211 -14.07 33.16 15.67
CA PRO A 211 -14.34 34.06 14.56
C PRO A 211 -13.80 33.51 13.22
N ALA A 212 -14.55 33.81 12.13
CA ALA A 212 -14.23 33.35 10.79
C ALA A 212 -12.83 33.82 10.35
N PRO A 213 -12.03 32.99 9.66
CA PRO A 213 -10.76 33.43 9.10
C PRO A 213 -11.00 34.44 7.99
N SER A 214 -10.12 35.42 7.87
CA SER A 214 -10.09 36.33 6.73
C SER A 214 -9.83 35.60 5.39
N ILE A 215 -9.22 34.43 5.45
CA ILE A 215 -8.94 33.54 4.30
C ILE A 215 -9.57 32.18 4.58
N ILE A 216 -10.43 31.73 3.71
CA ILE A 216 -10.99 30.38 3.69
C ILE A 216 -10.29 29.57 2.63
N THR A 217 -9.82 28.39 2.98
CA THR A 217 -9.07 27.52 2.05
C THR A 217 -9.90 26.31 1.69
N VAL A 218 -10.14 26.12 0.40
CA VAL A 218 -10.86 24.98 -0.18
C VAL A 218 -9.98 24.21 -1.14
N SER A 219 -10.14 22.89 -1.20
CA SER A 219 -9.52 22.03 -2.19
C SER A 219 -10.61 21.61 -3.19
N VAL A 220 -10.37 21.82 -4.48
CA VAL A 220 -11.36 21.66 -5.56
C VAL A 220 -10.86 20.72 -6.62
N ASP A 221 -11.76 19.88 -7.16
CA ASP A 221 -11.49 18.99 -8.29
C ASP A 221 -12.77 18.43 -8.91
N GLU A 222 -12.62 17.66 -9.98
CA GLU A 222 -13.70 16.96 -10.66
C GLU A 222 -13.57 15.44 -10.52
N LYS A 223 -14.71 14.78 -10.33
CA LYS A 223 -14.84 13.34 -10.49
C LYS A 223 -15.70 13.02 -11.70
N PRO A 224 -15.08 12.84 -12.88
CA PRO A 224 -15.82 12.52 -14.10
C PRO A 224 -16.30 11.07 -14.13
N GLY A 225 -17.25 10.80 -15.05
CA GLY A 225 -17.58 9.44 -15.46
C GLY A 225 -18.33 8.59 -14.44
N VAL A 226 -19.03 9.19 -13.49
CA VAL A 226 -19.89 8.45 -12.56
C VAL A 226 -21.07 7.87 -13.34
N GLN A 227 -21.16 6.54 -13.38
CA GLN A 227 -22.11 5.83 -14.25
C GLN A 227 -23.49 5.72 -13.62
N ALA A 228 -24.52 6.07 -14.39
CA ALA A 228 -25.91 5.75 -14.09
C ALA A 228 -26.23 4.37 -14.67
N ILE A 229 -26.40 3.38 -13.81
CA ILE A 229 -26.59 1.98 -14.16
C ILE A 229 -27.84 1.45 -13.45
N ALA A 230 -28.77 0.84 -14.19
CA ALA A 230 -29.90 0.11 -13.64
C ALA A 230 -29.68 -1.40 -13.69
N ASN A 231 -30.28 -2.14 -12.78
CA ASN A 231 -30.41 -3.58 -12.89
C ASN A 231 -31.49 -3.94 -13.91
N THR A 232 -31.32 -5.07 -14.61
CA THR A 232 -32.33 -5.67 -15.50
C THR A 232 -33.32 -6.54 -14.73
N ALA A 233 -32.90 -7.06 -13.56
CA ALA A 233 -33.71 -7.83 -12.63
C ALA A 233 -33.51 -7.33 -11.19
N PRO A 234 -34.47 -7.53 -10.26
CA PRO A 234 -34.32 -7.16 -8.86
C PRO A 234 -33.13 -7.85 -8.19
N ASP A 235 -32.44 -7.13 -7.31
CA ASP A 235 -31.45 -7.73 -6.42
C ASP A 235 -32.10 -8.71 -5.46
N LEU A 236 -31.47 -9.87 -5.22
CA LEU A 236 -31.92 -10.83 -4.23
C LEU A 236 -31.26 -10.59 -2.89
N PRO A 237 -32.02 -10.40 -1.81
CA PRO A 237 -31.48 -10.09 -0.49
C PRO A 237 -30.75 -11.29 0.12
N PRO A 238 -29.86 -11.05 1.09
CA PRO A 238 -29.28 -12.10 1.91
C PRO A 238 -30.37 -12.85 2.68
N VAL A 239 -30.20 -14.18 2.83
CA VAL A 239 -31.08 -15.03 3.61
C VAL A 239 -30.25 -15.68 4.73
N PRO A 240 -30.52 -15.40 6.01
CA PRO A 240 -29.78 -16.00 7.13
C PRO A 240 -29.72 -17.52 7.02
N GLY A 241 -28.53 -18.08 7.18
CA GLY A 241 -28.28 -19.51 7.07
C GLY A 241 -28.24 -20.09 5.65
N LYS A 242 -28.64 -19.32 4.62
CA LYS A 242 -28.65 -19.77 3.21
C LYS A 242 -27.69 -18.96 2.33
N TYR A 243 -27.93 -17.67 2.23
CA TYR A 243 -27.18 -16.76 1.33
C TYR A 243 -26.62 -15.59 2.13
N ARG A 244 -25.31 -15.46 2.15
CA ARG A 244 -24.63 -14.46 3.00
C ARG A 244 -24.61 -13.06 2.41
N THR A 245 -24.81 -12.92 1.10
CA THR A 245 -24.60 -11.68 0.34
C THR A 245 -25.81 -11.38 -0.53
N TRP A 246 -25.94 -10.10 -0.91
CA TRP A 246 -26.82 -9.72 -2.00
C TRP A 246 -26.39 -10.40 -3.29
N SER A 247 -27.33 -10.94 -4.03
CA SER A 247 -27.10 -11.48 -5.38
C SER A 247 -27.69 -10.52 -6.40
N ARG A 248 -26.92 -10.22 -7.41
CA ARG A 248 -27.25 -9.27 -8.47
C ARG A 248 -27.03 -9.88 -9.82
N ASP A 249 -27.93 -9.60 -10.78
CA ASP A 249 -27.77 -10.01 -12.15
C ASP A 249 -26.50 -9.41 -12.77
N HIS A 250 -25.86 -10.15 -13.65
CA HIS A 250 -24.71 -9.68 -14.40
C HIS A 250 -25.08 -8.65 -15.47
N GLU A 251 -26.31 -8.71 -15.99
CA GLU A 251 -26.80 -7.76 -16.97
C GLU A 251 -27.22 -6.45 -16.30
N TYR A 252 -27.01 -5.35 -17.02
CA TYR A 252 -27.36 -4.01 -16.56
C TYR A 252 -27.66 -3.09 -17.74
N GLN A 253 -28.50 -2.10 -17.48
CA GLN A 253 -28.83 -1.03 -18.42
C GLN A 253 -28.03 0.22 -18.09
N ARG A 254 -27.42 0.85 -19.10
CA ARG A 254 -26.69 2.12 -18.94
C ARG A 254 -27.56 3.29 -19.31
N HIS A 255 -27.61 4.30 -18.42
CA HIS A 255 -28.33 5.54 -18.63
C HIS A 255 -27.39 6.74 -18.89
N GLY A 256 -26.08 6.49 -19.02
CA GLY A 256 -25.05 7.48 -19.26
C GLY A 256 -24.22 7.79 -18.02
N THR A 257 -23.52 8.92 -18.05
CA THR A 257 -22.61 9.34 -16.99
C THR A 257 -22.87 10.75 -16.51
N LEU A 258 -22.45 11.04 -15.28
CA LEU A 258 -22.40 12.38 -14.70
C LEU A 258 -21.00 12.68 -14.17
N SER A 259 -20.67 13.95 -14.03
CA SER A 259 -19.47 14.45 -13.37
C SER A 259 -19.85 15.16 -12.07
N ILE A 260 -19.10 14.91 -11.01
CA ILE A 260 -19.20 15.64 -9.76
C ILE A 260 -18.12 16.70 -9.76
N LEU A 261 -18.45 17.96 -9.57
CA LEU A 261 -17.53 19.03 -9.27
C LEU A 261 -17.69 19.34 -7.79
N ALA A 262 -16.59 19.33 -7.03
CA ALA A 262 -16.71 19.52 -5.59
C ALA A 262 -15.55 20.33 -5.02
N ALA A 263 -15.84 21.03 -3.94
CA ALA A 263 -14.91 21.68 -3.06
C ALA A 263 -15.03 21.09 -1.65
N VAL A 264 -13.92 20.91 -0.96
CA VAL A 264 -13.90 20.62 0.48
C VAL A 264 -13.27 21.78 1.22
N ASP A 265 -13.99 22.31 2.21
CA ASP A 265 -13.46 23.31 3.13
C ASP A 265 -12.47 22.64 4.09
N LEU A 266 -11.23 23.11 4.11
CA LEU A 266 -10.18 22.54 4.92
C LEU A 266 -10.24 22.96 6.39
N HIS A 267 -11.08 23.96 6.74
CA HIS A 267 -11.24 24.42 8.11
C HIS A 267 -12.30 23.64 8.88
N ASN A 268 -13.40 23.26 8.21
CA ASN A 268 -14.52 22.57 8.85
C ASN A 268 -14.83 21.18 8.26
N GLY A 269 -14.26 20.85 7.08
CA GLY A 269 -14.49 19.58 6.41
C GLY A 269 -15.78 19.49 5.60
N GLU A 270 -16.51 20.59 5.46
CA GLU A 270 -17.74 20.66 4.66
C GLU A 270 -17.45 20.47 3.17
N VAL A 271 -18.34 19.77 2.47
CA VAL A 271 -18.23 19.50 1.04
C VAL A 271 -19.33 20.26 0.29
N ILE A 272 -18.91 21.15 -0.61
CA ILE A 272 -19.80 21.84 -1.55
C ILE A 272 -19.67 21.14 -2.89
N ALA A 273 -20.77 20.62 -3.44
CA ALA A 273 -20.72 19.82 -4.64
C ALA A 273 -21.87 20.12 -5.61
N GLN A 274 -21.54 20.08 -6.88
CA GLN A 274 -22.47 20.13 -8.00
C GLN A 274 -22.35 18.84 -8.83
N VAL A 275 -23.42 18.50 -9.53
CA VAL A 275 -23.47 17.32 -10.41
C VAL A 275 -24.00 17.74 -11.77
N HIS A 276 -23.17 17.53 -12.79
CA HIS A 276 -23.41 17.97 -14.15
C HIS A 276 -23.18 16.84 -15.17
N PRO A 277 -23.78 16.95 -16.38
CA PRO A 277 -23.46 16.03 -17.47
C PRO A 277 -22.03 16.18 -18.00
N ARG A 278 -21.40 17.31 -17.75
CA ARG A 278 -20.04 17.66 -18.22
C ARG A 278 -19.31 18.46 -17.14
N HIS A 279 -17.99 18.64 -17.30
CA HIS A 279 -17.11 19.38 -16.37
C HIS A 279 -16.22 20.35 -17.16
N ARG A 280 -16.84 21.33 -17.82
CA ARG A 280 -16.17 22.37 -18.61
C ARG A 280 -16.08 23.66 -17.79
N SER A 281 -15.44 24.67 -18.35
CA SER A 281 -15.30 26.00 -17.73
C SER A 281 -16.61 26.56 -17.21
N ARG A 282 -17.70 26.36 -17.94
CA ARG A 282 -19.03 26.83 -17.56
C ARG A 282 -19.51 26.18 -16.25
N GLU A 283 -19.36 24.88 -16.14
CA GLU A 283 -19.76 24.13 -14.94
C GLU A 283 -18.84 24.47 -13.76
N PHE A 284 -17.55 24.67 -14.03
CA PHE A 284 -16.61 25.12 -13.01
C PHE A 284 -16.91 26.53 -12.48
N ILE A 285 -17.26 27.48 -13.38
CA ILE A 285 -17.70 28.82 -12.97
C ILE A 285 -18.97 28.76 -12.08
N LEU A 286 -19.88 27.82 -12.32
CA LEU A 286 -21.02 27.63 -11.42
C LEU A 286 -20.57 27.22 -10.01
N LEU A 287 -19.58 26.31 -9.89
CA LEU A 287 -19.03 25.97 -8.60
C LEU A 287 -18.36 27.17 -7.90
N LEU A 288 -17.62 27.99 -8.65
CA LEU A 288 -17.04 29.23 -8.10
C LEU A 288 -18.13 30.21 -7.61
N LYS A 289 -19.27 30.28 -8.30
CA LYS A 289 -20.41 31.09 -7.85
C LYS A 289 -21.03 30.56 -6.56
N ASP A 290 -21.21 29.24 -6.45
CA ASP A 290 -21.67 28.64 -5.20
C ASP A 290 -20.72 28.93 -4.03
N LEU A 291 -19.40 28.85 -4.27
CA LEU A 291 -18.40 29.21 -3.26
C LEU A 291 -18.47 30.70 -2.89
N ASP A 292 -18.66 31.58 -3.90
CA ASP A 292 -18.81 33.02 -3.66
C ASP A 292 -20.06 33.35 -2.84
N GLU A 293 -21.16 32.62 -3.05
CA GLU A 293 -22.40 32.78 -2.31
C GLU A 293 -22.36 32.15 -0.91
N HIS A 294 -21.69 31.03 -0.79
CA HIS A 294 -21.60 30.25 0.47
C HIS A 294 -20.80 30.99 1.56
N TYR A 295 -19.70 31.63 1.20
CA TYR A 295 -18.82 32.30 2.15
C TYR A 295 -19.08 33.81 2.25
N PRO A 296 -18.85 34.42 3.46
CA PRO A 296 -18.98 35.85 3.66
C PRO A 296 -18.17 36.64 2.62
N LYS A 297 -18.71 37.79 2.21
CA LYS A 297 -18.09 38.60 1.14
C LYS A 297 -16.76 39.22 1.56
N GLU A 298 -16.52 39.36 2.85
CA GLU A 298 -15.30 39.90 3.45
C GLU A 298 -14.13 38.92 3.41
N CYS A 299 -14.41 37.63 3.22
CA CYS A 299 -13.39 36.61 3.20
C CYS A 299 -12.79 36.44 1.80
N THR A 300 -11.51 36.17 1.73
CA THR A 300 -10.84 35.67 0.50
C THR A 300 -10.94 34.15 0.45
N ILE A 301 -11.31 33.60 -0.68
CA ILE A 301 -11.39 32.16 -0.93
C ILE A 301 -10.12 31.69 -1.62
N ARG A 302 -9.27 30.96 -0.91
CA ARG A 302 -8.09 30.32 -1.47
C ARG A 302 -8.48 28.95 -2.01
N VAL A 303 -8.25 28.74 -3.30
CA VAL A 303 -8.67 27.53 -4.01
C VAL A 303 -7.42 26.74 -4.40
N ILE A 304 -7.25 25.56 -3.80
CA ILE A 304 -6.24 24.58 -4.21
C ILE A 304 -6.85 23.73 -5.30
N LEU A 305 -6.22 23.67 -6.46
CA LEU A 305 -6.71 22.99 -7.67
C LEU A 305 -5.56 22.50 -8.53
N ASP A 306 -5.86 21.59 -9.46
CA ASP A 306 -4.92 21.12 -10.45
C ASP A 306 -4.81 22.09 -11.67
N ASN A 307 -3.99 21.71 -12.63
CA ASN A 307 -3.80 22.52 -13.85
C ASN A 307 -4.78 22.11 -14.96
N HIS A 308 -6.01 21.69 -14.64
CA HIS A 308 -6.99 21.38 -15.65
C HIS A 308 -7.36 22.62 -16.49
N SER A 309 -7.55 22.44 -17.79
CA SER A 309 -7.78 23.56 -18.73
C SER A 309 -9.04 24.37 -18.43
N ALA A 310 -10.05 23.79 -17.82
CA ALA A 310 -11.27 24.47 -17.41
C ALA A 310 -11.01 25.54 -16.33
N HIS A 311 -10.01 25.32 -15.46
CA HIS A 311 -9.67 26.19 -14.33
C HIS A 311 -9.01 27.49 -14.80
N ILE A 312 -8.27 27.45 -15.88
CA ILE A 312 -7.51 28.58 -16.43
C ILE A 312 -8.03 29.06 -17.79
N SER A 313 -9.22 28.68 -18.17
CA SER A 313 -9.85 29.10 -19.42
C SER A 313 -10.10 30.62 -19.44
N LYS A 314 -10.22 31.18 -20.63
CA LYS A 314 -10.53 32.63 -20.79
C LYS A 314 -11.82 33.02 -20.04
N GLU A 315 -12.84 32.17 -20.10
CA GLU A 315 -14.12 32.37 -19.42
C GLU A 315 -13.97 32.40 -17.91
N THR A 316 -13.23 31.43 -17.36
CA THR A 316 -12.95 31.33 -15.93
C THR A 316 -12.12 32.52 -15.45
N MET A 317 -11.06 32.90 -16.19
CA MET A 317 -10.25 34.04 -15.83
C MET A 317 -11.03 35.35 -15.89
N ALA A 318 -11.95 35.54 -16.87
CA ALA A 318 -12.85 36.67 -16.93
C ALA A 318 -13.79 36.73 -15.70
N TYR A 319 -14.32 35.60 -15.28
CA TYR A 319 -15.12 35.53 -14.07
C TYR A 319 -14.32 35.94 -12.81
N LEU A 320 -13.12 35.42 -12.65
CA LEU A 320 -12.22 35.75 -11.52
C LEU A 320 -11.86 37.25 -11.53
N ALA A 321 -11.56 37.83 -12.69
CA ALA A 321 -11.28 39.26 -12.84
C ALA A 321 -12.49 40.12 -12.44
N SER A 322 -13.72 39.63 -12.59
CA SER A 322 -14.95 40.32 -12.15
C SER A 322 -15.15 40.28 -10.62
N ARG A 323 -14.30 39.57 -9.90
CA ARG A 323 -14.34 39.39 -8.43
C ARG A 323 -12.97 39.70 -7.82
N PRO A 324 -12.49 40.95 -7.87
CA PRO A 324 -11.16 41.31 -7.41
C PRO A 324 -10.99 40.94 -5.94
N ASN A 325 -9.82 40.38 -5.59
CA ASN A 325 -9.44 39.96 -4.24
C ASN A 325 -10.32 38.87 -3.60
N ARG A 326 -11.30 38.31 -4.33
CA ARG A 326 -12.19 37.29 -3.81
C ARG A 326 -11.60 35.89 -3.87
N PHE A 327 -10.87 35.56 -4.93
CA PHE A 327 -10.28 34.23 -5.16
C PHE A 327 -8.77 34.30 -5.30
N ILE A 328 -8.06 33.38 -4.63
CA ILE A 328 -6.62 33.14 -4.79
C ILE A 328 -6.44 31.68 -5.20
N TYR A 329 -5.80 31.46 -6.34
CA TYR A 329 -5.49 30.12 -6.81
C TYR A 329 -4.13 29.65 -6.29
N VAL A 330 -4.10 28.39 -5.83
CA VAL A 330 -2.89 27.64 -5.49
C VAL A 330 -2.87 26.39 -6.35
N HIS A 331 -2.00 26.36 -7.33
CA HIS A 331 -1.94 25.25 -8.26
C HIS A 331 -1.08 24.10 -7.73
N THR A 332 -1.61 22.88 -7.78
CA THR A 332 -0.77 21.70 -7.58
C THR A 332 0.21 21.56 -8.75
N PRO A 333 1.41 20.98 -8.53
CA PRO A 333 2.33 20.72 -9.62
C PRO A 333 1.71 19.74 -10.64
N LYS A 334 2.13 19.82 -11.90
CA LYS A 334 1.73 18.85 -12.91
C LYS A 334 2.10 17.44 -12.45
N HIS A 335 1.18 16.51 -12.61
CA HIS A 335 1.28 15.13 -12.07
C HIS A 335 1.33 15.02 -10.54
N GLY A 336 0.97 16.11 -9.82
CA GLY A 336 0.87 16.15 -8.36
C GLY A 336 -0.55 16.11 -7.82
N SER A 337 -1.53 15.51 -8.53
CA SER A 337 -2.94 15.45 -8.12
C SER A 337 -3.14 14.84 -6.72
N TRP A 338 -2.24 13.94 -6.30
CA TRP A 338 -2.23 13.37 -4.95
C TRP A 338 -2.08 14.41 -3.82
N LEU A 339 -1.60 15.61 -4.15
CA LEU A 339 -1.58 16.76 -3.24
C LEU A 339 -2.96 17.41 -3.10
N ASN A 340 -3.90 17.11 -3.99
CA ASN A 340 -5.26 17.66 -3.94
C ASN A 340 -6.14 16.87 -2.98
N LEU A 341 -6.46 17.44 -1.81
CA LEU A 341 -7.15 16.72 -0.73
C LEU A 341 -8.59 16.31 -1.07
N ILE A 342 -9.24 16.96 -2.01
CA ILE A 342 -10.58 16.58 -2.48
C ILE A 342 -10.63 15.16 -3.05
N GLU A 343 -9.51 14.64 -3.56
CA GLU A 343 -9.40 13.25 -4.01
C GLU A 343 -9.71 12.25 -2.87
N THR A 344 -9.37 12.60 -1.65
CA THR A 344 -9.73 11.80 -0.47
C THR A 344 -11.24 11.75 -0.24
N VAL A 345 -11.92 12.87 -0.47
CA VAL A 345 -13.39 12.97 -0.41
C VAL A 345 -14.02 12.12 -1.51
N PHE A 346 -13.55 12.22 -2.75
CA PHE A 346 -14.00 11.37 -3.84
C PHE A 346 -13.77 9.89 -3.57
N GLY A 347 -12.63 9.56 -2.95
CA GLY A 347 -12.34 8.21 -2.47
C GLY A 347 -13.34 7.73 -1.41
N LYS A 348 -13.77 8.60 -0.49
CA LYS A 348 -14.81 8.31 0.51
C LYS A 348 -16.17 8.09 -0.18
N MET A 349 -16.57 8.98 -1.09
CA MET A 349 -17.82 8.84 -1.87
C MET A 349 -17.85 7.50 -2.63
N ALA A 350 -16.74 7.14 -3.30
CA ALA A 350 -16.62 5.91 -4.07
C ALA A 350 -16.76 4.64 -3.20
N ARG A 351 -16.27 4.67 -1.97
CA ARG A 351 -16.33 3.53 -1.04
C ARG A 351 -17.65 3.45 -0.27
N THR A 352 -18.38 4.53 -0.16
CA THR A 352 -19.63 4.62 0.59
C THR A 352 -20.86 4.55 -0.35
N PHE A 353 -21.48 5.67 -0.63
CA PHE A 353 -22.76 5.71 -1.33
C PHE A 353 -22.71 5.50 -2.84
N LEU A 354 -21.54 5.65 -3.49
CA LEU A 354 -21.38 5.30 -4.90
C LEU A 354 -21.07 3.80 -5.12
N LYS A 355 -20.64 3.11 -4.07
CA LYS A 355 -20.31 1.68 -4.17
C LYS A 355 -21.57 0.85 -4.47
N GLY A 356 -21.58 0.24 -5.66
CA GLY A 356 -22.69 -0.62 -6.05
C GLY A 356 -24.01 0.10 -6.31
N ILE A 357 -24.00 1.43 -6.43
CA ILE A 357 -25.18 2.23 -6.72
C ILE A 357 -25.91 1.73 -7.97
N ARG A 358 -27.24 1.67 -7.92
CA ARG A 358 -28.11 1.40 -9.04
C ARG A 358 -29.22 2.43 -9.07
N VAL A 359 -29.49 2.94 -10.28
CA VAL A 359 -30.42 4.05 -10.51
C VAL A 359 -31.13 3.85 -11.86
N GLN A 360 -32.34 4.35 -11.98
CA GLN A 360 -33.15 4.23 -13.20
C GLN A 360 -32.92 5.41 -14.17
N SER A 361 -32.21 6.44 -13.74
CA SER A 361 -31.93 7.61 -14.58
C SER A 361 -30.69 8.39 -14.09
N ARG A 362 -30.20 9.30 -14.94
CA ARG A 362 -29.15 10.26 -14.55
C ARG A 362 -29.66 11.23 -13.48
N GLU A 363 -30.93 11.60 -13.52
CA GLU A 363 -31.48 12.51 -12.55
C GLU A 363 -31.54 11.87 -11.15
N GLU A 364 -31.96 10.60 -11.07
CA GLU A 364 -31.90 9.85 -9.82
C GLU A 364 -30.45 9.74 -9.30
N LEU A 365 -29.48 9.48 -10.19
CA LEU A 365 -28.06 9.47 -9.81
C LEU A 365 -27.64 10.81 -9.20
N LYS A 366 -28.00 11.92 -9.84
CA LYS A 366 -27.71 13.27 -9.34
C LYS A 366 -28.30 13.50 -7.96
N GLN A 367 -29.57 13.18 -7.77
CA GLN A 367 -30.24 13.34 -6.47
C GLN A 367 -29.56 12.51 -5.38
N ARG A 368 -29.21 11.26 -5.66
CA ARG A 368 -28.53 10.38 -4.71
C ARG A 368 -27.12 10.83 -4.38
N ILE A 369 -26.39 11.39 -5.35
CA ILE A 369 -25.07 11.99 -5.09
C ILE A 369 -25.20 13.18 -4.15
N LEU A 370 -26.10 14.12 -4.45
CA LEU A 370 -26.33 15.30 -3.63
C LEU A 370 -26.85 14.94 -2.22
N GLN A 371 -27.67 13.90 -2.11
CA GLN A 371 -28.07 13.36 -0.81
C GLN A 371 -26.87 12.80 -0.04
N GLY A 372 -26.02 12.00 -0.68
CA GLY A 372 -24.81 11.46 -0.07
C GLY A 372 -23.86 12.55 0.41
N VAL A 373 -23.74 13.67 -0.31
CA VAL A 373 -22.97 14.85 0.13
C VAL A 373 -23.61 15.48 1.36
N ARG A 374 -24.93 15.67 1.39
CA ARG A 374 -25.64 16.17 2.58
C ARG A 374 -25.43 15.28 3.80
N GLU A 375 -25.50 13.95 3.61
CA GLU A 375 -25.22 12.99 4.68
C GLU A 375 -23.76 13.07 5.19
N MET A 376 -22.80 13.31 4.30
CA MET A 376 -21.41 13.55 4.70
C MET A 376 -21.25 14.83 5.52
N ASN A 377 -22.00 15.88 5.17
CA ASN A 377 -21.98 17.19 5.84
C ASN A 377 -22.75 17.21 7.17
N LEU A 378 -23.54 16.18 7.52
CA LEU A 378 -24.08 16.03 8.87
C LEU A 378 -22.98 15.82 9.92
N ASN A 379 -21.88 15.18 9.52
CA ASN A 379 -20.71 14.96 10.36
C ASN A 379 -19.45 15.21 9.53
N PRO A 380 -19.12 16.47 9.24
CA PRO A 380 -17.98 16.81 8.42
C PRO A 380 -16.69 16.44 9.14
N VAL A 381 -15.71 16.00 8.40
CA VAL A 381 -14.43 15.56 8.94
C VAL A 381 -13.34 16.52 8.51
N VAL A 382 -12.86 17.30 9.46
CA VAL A 382 -11.67 18.14 9.24
C VAL A 382 -10.47 17.28 8.94
N PHE A 383 -9.76 17.61 7.89
CA PHE A 383 -8.54 16.91 7.51
C PHE A 383 -7.43 17.18 8.54
N ARG A 384 -6.81 16.10 9.05
CA ARG A 384 -5.69 16.20 9.99
C ARG A 384 -4.46 15.52 9.40
N TRP A 385 -3.39 16.25 9.25
CA TRP A 385 -2.09 15.67 8.91
C TRP A 385 -1.52 14.93 10.11
N LYS A 386 -1.15 13.66 9.91
CA LYS A 386 -0.59 12.84 10.99
C LYS A 386 0.83 13.28 11.41
N LYS A 387 1.62 13.78 10.47
CA LYS A 387 2.95 14.37 10.68
C LYS A 387 3.28 15.29 9.50
N PHE A 388 3.59 16.54 9.77
CA PHE A 388 4.36 17.36 8.85
C PHE A 388 5.84 17.08 9.14
N ASP A 389 6.54 16.46 8.19
CA ASP A 389 8.00 16.33 8.28
C ASP A 389 8.59 17.64 7.77
N LEU A 390 8.96 18.53 8.71
CA LEU A 390 9.51 19.86 8.42
C LEU A 390 10.82 19.81 7.60
N ALA A 391 11.43 18.63 7.47
CA ALA A 391 12.61 18.41 6.63
C ALA A 391 12.29 18.35 5.12
N LEU A 392 11.01 18.34 4.74
CA LEU A 392 10.54 18.32 3.35
C LEU A 392 9.99 19.67 2.85
N VAL A 393 10.08 20.72 3.69
CA VAL A 393 9.62 22.08 3.34
C VAL A 393 10.81 23.02 3.13
#